data_b4962f8cd39994127218dbc2d1f9b229
#
_entry.id   b4962f8cd39994127218dbc2d1f9b229
#
_cell.length_a   1.000
_cell.length_b   1.000
_cell.length_c   1.000
_cell.angle_alpha   90.00
_cell.angle_beta   90.00
_cell.angle_gamma   90.00
#
_symmetry.space_group_name_H-M   'P 1'
#
loop_
_entity.id
_entity.type
_entity.pdbx_description
1 polymer ?
#
loop_
_entity_poly.entity_id
_entity_poly.type
_entity_poly.pdbx_seq_one_letter_code
_entity_poly.pdbx_strand_id
1 'polypeptide(L)'
;MRALLRTLAGAAAILAAIGCGGSSGAGFPTTGTPTATGFVIVITGLRYSPLNLSVPPGATIVVLNDDGMLHSLTSEASVGAYTPGPVNGIAFDTGPFASGTRAIQIPSNAATGTVIPFYCTVHLATMATPNGTITIDPNATPTSTPTPSGF
;
A
#
# COMPACT_ATOMS: atom_id res chain seq x y z
N MET A 1 -17.41 -57.98 -12.07
CA MET A 1 -16.85 -58.53 -13.32
C MET A 1 -15.73 -57.64 -13.79
N ARG A 2 -14.54 -58.23 -13.75
CA ARG A 2 -13.46 -58.21 -14.75
C ARG A 2 -12.96 -56.80 -15.07
N ALA A 3 -11.79 -56.47 -14.77
CA ALA A 3 -10.47 -57.08 -14.91
C ALA A 3 -9.59 -56.17 -15.77
N LEU A 4 -8.43 -55.88 -15.24
CA LEU A 4 -7.10 -56.07 -15.84
C LEU A 4 -6.74 -55.10 -16.99
N LEU A 5 -5.58 -54.62 -17.19
CA LEU A 5 -4.21 -55.00 -16.83
C LEU A 5 -3.23 -54.03 -17.49
N ARG A 6 -2.12 -53.70 -16.82
CA ARG A 6 -0.73 -53.59 -17.35
C ARG A 6 -0.45 -52.57 -18.46
N THR A 7 0.67 -51.93 -18.57
CA THR A 7 2.09 -52.29 -18.33
C THR A 7 3.00 -51.06 -18.55
N LEU A 8 4.08 -51.00 -17.79
CA LEU A 8 5.52 -50.92 -18.10
C LEU A 8 6.07 -49.63 -18.71
N ALA A 9 6.89 -48.97 -17.93
CA ALA A 9 8.35 -48.98 -17.97
C ALA A 9 8.98 -48.18 -19.16
N GLY A 10 9.76 -47.22 -18.81
CA GLY A 10 10.68 -46.50 -19.70
C GLY A 10 11.61 -45.60 -18.90
N ALA A 11 12.64 -46.22 -18.31
CA ALA A 11 13.78 -45.50 -17.79
C ALA A 11 14.66 -45.04 -18.97
N ALA A 12 14.95 -43.75 -19.00
CA ALA A 12 16.04 -43.22 -19.81
C ALA A 12 16.89 -42.29 -18.94
N ALA A 13 17.98 -42.84 -18.46
CA ALA A 13 19.10 -42.12 -17.91
C ALA A 13 19.87 -41.50 -19.06
N ILE A 14 20.14 -40.23 -18.99
CA ILE A 14 21.16 -39.56 -19.81
C ILE A 14 22.14 -38.83 -18.89
N LEU A 15 23.41 -39.25 -19.05
CA LEU A 15 24.60 -38.80 -18.35
C LEU A 15 24.97 -37.35 -18.65
N ALA A 16 25.49 -36.77 -17.62
CA ALA A 16 26.62 -35.81 -17.49
C ALA A 16 27.12 -35.09 -18.74
N ALA A 17 27.16 -33.77 -18.62
CA ALA A 17 28.27 -32.97 -19.16
C ALA A 17 28.71 -31.97 -18.07
N ILE A 18 29.82 -32.27 -17.45
CA ILE A 18 30.59 -31.35 -16.62
C ILE A 18 31.28 -30.41 -17.57
N GLY A 19 30.78 -29.19 -17.70
CA GLY A 19 31.40 -28.07 -18.37
C GLY A 19 31.96 -27.09 -17.34
N CYS A 20 33.22 -27.26 -16.99
CA CYS A 20 34.01 -26.28 -16.27
C CYS A 20 34.43 -25.21 -17.26
N GLY A 21 34.06 -23.94 -17.05
CA GLY A 21 34.56 -22.87 -17.91
C GLY A 21 33.90 -21.53 -17.67
N GLY A 22 34.61 -20.57 -17.10
CA GLY A 22 34.32 -19.16 -17.21
C GLY A 22 33.85 -18.47 -15.94
N SER A 23 34.82 -17.98 -15.18
CA SER A 23 34.61 -16.89 -14.23
C SER A 23 34.12 -15.63 -14.98
N SER A 24 32.84 -15.44 -15.04
CA SER A 24 32.23 -14.15 -15.38
C SER A 24 31.65 -13.59 -14.10
N GLY A 25 32.14 -12.41 -13.71
CA GLY A 25 31.74 -11.74 -12.48
C GLY A 25 30.23 -11.78 -12.29
N ALA A 26 29.80 -12.39 -11.19
CA ALA A 26 28.45 -12.30 -10.72
C ALA A 26 28.20 -10.81 -10.37
N GLY A 27 27.70 -10.07 -11.34
CA GLY A 27 27.03 -8.82 -11.04
C GLY A 27 25.90 -9.17 -10.08
N PHE A 28 26.02 -8.72 -8.85
CA PHE A 28 24.92 -8.80 -7.91
C PHE A 28 23.72 -8.13 -8.60
N PRO A 29 22.54 -8.79 -8.68
CA PRO A 29 21.36 -8.10 -9.13
C PRO A 29 21.23 -6.88 -8.21
N THR A 30 21.37 -5.69 -8.77
CA THR A 30 20.93 -4.48 -8.10
C THR A 30 19.45 -4.70 -7.85
N THR A 31 19.12 -5.03 -6.60
CA THR A 31 17.75 -5.07 -6.12
C THR A 31 17.22 -3.67 -6.31
N GLY A 32 16.60 -3.43 -7.46
CA GLY A 32 15.83 -2.22 -7.67
C GLY A 32 14.83 -2.18 -6.53
N THR A 33 14.95 -1.18 -5.70
CA THR A 33 13.98 -0.92 -4.62
C THR A 33 12.59 -0.96 -5.26
N PRO A 34 11.67 -1.82 -4.82
CA PRO A 34 10.36 -1.90 -5.44
C PRO A 34 9.67 -0.54 -5.28
N THR A 35 9.51 0.16 -6.39
CA THR A 35 8.68 1.37 -6.42
C THR A 35 7.25 0.91 -6.29
N ALA A 36 6.64 1.13 -5.13
CA ALA A 36 5.24 0.85 -4.92
C ALA A 36 4.43 1.80 -5.82
N THR A 37 3.90 1.27 -6.92
CA THR A 37 2.93 1.99 -7.74
C THR A 37 1.57 1.80 -7.11
N GLY A 38 1.01 2.85 -6.54
CA GLY A 38 -0.27 2.76 -5.85
C GLY A 38 -0.70 4.11 -5.27
N PHE A 39 -1.86 4.10 -4.62
CA PHE A 39 -2.29 5.25 -3.83
C PHE A 39 -1.66 5.13 -2.45
N VAL A 40 -0.78 6.05 -2.11
CA VAL A 40 0.00 5.99 -0.87
C VAL A 40 -0.07 7.33 -0.15
N ILE A 41 -0.25 7.29 1.16
CA ILE A 41 -0.05 8.43 2.06
C ILE A 41 1.08 8.05 3.02
N VAL A 42 2.14 8.85 3.04
CA VAL A 42 3.27 8.69 3.96
C VAL A 42 3.08 9.63 5.14
N ILE A 43 3.36 9.14 6.34
CA ILE A 43 3.42 9.95 7.56
C ILE A 43 4.88 10.04 7.98
N THR A 44 5.42 11.26 8.01
CA THR A 44 6.80 11.52 8.42
C THR A 44 6.94 12.95 8.94
N GLY A 45 7.70 13.17 10.01
CA GLY A 45 7.90 14.48 10.62
C GLY A 45 6.59 15.17 11.01
N LEU A 46 5.63 14.44 11.59
CA LEU A 46 4.29 14.93 11.94
C LEU A 46 3.49 15.46 10.73
N ARG A 47 3.71 14.91 9.53
CA ARG A 47 3.06 15.36 8.29
C ARG A 47 2.51 14.19 7.51
N TYR A 48 1.40 14.44 6.82
CA TYR A 48 0.89 13.59 5.75
C TYR A 48 1.43 14.04 4.38
N SER A 49 1.84 13.09 3.56
CA SER A 49 2.28 13.37 2.19
C SER A 49 1.80 12.26 1.23
N PRO A 50 1.02 12.58 0.19
CA PRO A 50 0.42 13.88 -0.08
C PRO A 50 -0.65 14.25 0.96
N LEU A 51 -0.87 15.55 1.14
CA LEU A 51 -1.93 16.04 2.04
C LEU A 51 -3.32 15.86 1.44
N ASN A 52 -3.41 16.00 0.12
CA ASN A 52 -4.63 15.78 -0.65
C ASN A 52 -4.38 14.68 -1.67
N LEU A 53 -5.17 13.63 -1.62
CA LEU A 53 -5.04 12.46 -2.50
C LEU A 53 -6.34 12.25 -3.27
N SER A 54 -6.25 12.13 -4.60
CA SER A 54 -7.38 11.68 -5.42
C SER A 54 -7.27 10.19 -5.69
N VAL A 55 -8.38 9.47 -5.57
CA VAL A 55 -8.43 8.01 -5.79
C VAL A 55 -9.72 7.61 -6.50
N PRO A 56 -9.73 6.57 -7.34
CA PRO A 56 -10.96 6.06 -7.92
C PRO A 56 -11.81 5.30 -6.88
N PRO A 57 -13.13 5.16 -7.13
CA PRO A 57 -13.96 4.23 -6.38
C PRO A 57 -13.33 2.83 -6.36
N GLY A 58 -13.36 2.14 -5.21
CA GLY A 58 -12.78 0.82 -5.04
C GLY A 58 -11.27 0.80 -4.81
N ALA A 59 -10.61 1.96 -4.73
CA ALA A 59 -9.17 2.01 -4.48
C ALA A 59 -8.78 1.51 -3.10
N THR A 60 -7.62 0.86 -3.04
CA THR A 60 -6.91 0.61 -1.80
C THR A 60 -5.83 1.68 -1.63
N ILE A 61 -5.81 2.34 -0.49
CA ILE A 61 -4.81 3.33 -0.13
C ILE A 61 -3.89 2.72 0.93
N VAL A 62 -2.59 2.73 0.67
CA VAL A 62 -1.57 2.31 1.64
C VAL A 62 -1.16 3.53 2.45
N VAL A 63 -1.24 3.42 3.76
CA VAL A 63 -0.74 4.42 4.70
C VAL A 63 0.56 3.89 5.29
N LEU A 64 1.67 4.56 4.99
CA LEU A 64 3.00 4.25 5.51
C LEU A 64 3.32 5.21 6.64
N ASN A 65 3.58 4.68 7.83
CA ASN A 65 4.14 5.48 8.92
C ASN A 65 5.66 5.28 8.98
N ASP A 66 6.38 6.34 8.65
CA ASP A 66 7.85 6.41 8.64
C ASP A 66 8.35 7.47 9.65
N ASP A 67 7.59 7.73 10.70
CA ASP A 67 7.89 8.75 11.71
C ASP A 67 8.44 8.14 13.01
N GLY A 68 8.31 6.82 13.21
CA GLY A 68 8.72 6.14 14.45
C GLY A 68 7.84 6.47 15.67
N MET A 69 6.80 7.27 15.50
CA MET A 69 5.81 7.63 16.52
C MET A 69 4.43 7.08 16.18
N LEU A 70 3.54 7.02 17.17
CA LEU A 70 2.16 6.60 16.95
C LEU A 70 1.40 7.63 16.13
N HIS A 71 0.90 7.22 14.96
CA HIS A 71 0.02 8.00 14.12
C HIS A 71 -1.19 7.17 13.70
N SER A 72 -2.26 7.83 13.28
CA SER A 72 -3.38 7.22 12.58
C SER A 72 -3.76 8.04 11.35
N LEU A 73 -4.58 7.43 10.49
CA LEU A 73 -5.30 8.12 9.44
C LEU A 73 -6.77 7.73 9.59
N THR A 74 -7.57 8.68 10.07
CA THR A 74 -8.95 8.46 10.49
C THR A 74 -9.85 9.49 9.83
N SER A 75 -10.94 9.05 9.19
CA SER A 75 -11.91 9.95 8.56
C SER A 75 -12.66 10.78 9.58
N GLU A 76 -12.98 12.02 9.23
CA GLU A 76 -13.86 12.92 10.00
C GLU A 76 -14.97 13.48 9.12
N ALA A 77 -16.09 13.84 9.73
CA ALA A 77 -17.26 14.33 8.98
C ALA A 77 -17.05 15.72 8.36
N SER A 78 -16.17 16.53 8.94
CA SER A 78 -15.77 17.85 8.44
C SER A 78 -14.36 18.16 8.91
N VAL A 79 -13.63 18.95 8.12
CA VAL A 79 -12.26 19.37 8.42
C VAL A 79 -12.18 20.02 9.80
N GLY A 80 -11.29 19.52 10.65
CA GLY A 80 -11.06 20.06 11.98
C GLY A 80 -12.08 19.65 13.05
N ALA A 81 -12.96 18.70 12.76
CA ALA A 81 -13.86 18.14 13.77
C ALA A 81 -13.09 17.30 14.79
N TYR A 82 -11.97 16.69 14.39
CA TYR A 82 -11.14 15.80 15.21
C TYR A 82 -11.92 14.71 15.92
N THR A 83 -12.98 14.26 15.28
CA THR A 83 -13.86 13.19 15.75
C THR A 83 -14.13 12.24 14.60
N PRO A 84 -13.95 10.91 14.78
CA PRO A 84 -14.21 9.96 13.72
C PRO A 84 -15.63 10.10 13.18
N GLY A 85 -15.76 10.10 11.86
CA GLY A 85 -17.07 10.24 11.23
C GLY A 85 -17.05 9.92 9.74
N PRO A 86 -18.20 9.52 9.18
CA PRO A 86 -18.35 9.23 7.76
C PRO A 86 -18.65 10.50 6.95
N VAL A 87 -18.25 10.48 5.69
CA VAL A 87 -18.73 11.40 4.65
C VAL A 87 -19.41 10.57 3.56
N ASN A 88 -20.66 10.83 3.27
CA ASN A 88 -21.46 10.06 2.30
C ASN A 88 -21.40 8.54 2.53
N GLY A 89 -21.38 8.10 3.79
CA GLY A 89 -21.29 6.69 4.18
C GLY A 89 -19.89 6.09 4.11
N ILE A 90 -18.87 6.86 3.73
CA ILE A 90 -17.48 6.40 3.68
C ILE A 90 -16.79 6.80 4.98
N ALA A 91 -16.30 5.78 5.70
CA ALA A 91 -15.49 5.97 6.89
C ALA A 91 -14.30 5.01 6.86
N PHE A 92 -13.18 5.44 7.41
CA PHE A 92 -12.00 4.60 7.58
C PHE A 92 -11.21 5.01 8.83
N ASP A 93 -10.47 4.05 9.36
CA ASP A 93 -9.56 4.26 10.49
C ASP A 93 -8.45 3.20 10.43
N THR A 94 -7.19 3.64 10.42
CA THR A 94 -6.04 2.73 10.51
C THR A 94 -5.81 2.25 11.93
N GLY A 95 -6.40 2.90 12.91
CA GLY A 95 -5.96 2.86 14.30
C GLY A 95 -4.54 3.45 14.45
N PRO A 96 -4.09 3.70 15.70
CA PRO A 96 -2.73 4.14 15.96
C PRO A 96 -1.71 3.04 15.66
N PHE A 97 -0.61 3.37 14.96
CA PHE A 97 0.52 2.48 14.69
C PHE A 97 1.83 3.28 14.62
N ALA A 98 2.94 2.69 15.08
CA ALA A 98 4.21 3.39 15.23
C ALA A 98 5.10 3.32 13.98
N SER A 99 4.94 2.29 13.15
CA SER A 99 5.75 2.09 11.95
C SER A 99 5.11 1.09 10.99
N GLY A 100 5.61 1.05 9.76
CA GLY A 100 5.14 0.13 8.72
C GLY A 100 3.87 0.62 8.04
N THR A 101 3.08 -0.29 7.51
CA THR A 101 1.94 0.04 6.64
C THR A 101 0.61 -0.41 7.22
N ARG A 102 -0.43 0.34 6.88
CA ARG A 102 -1.83 -0.04 7.00
C ARG A 102 -2.52 0.22 5.67
N ALA A 103 -3.61 -0.48 5.41
CA ALA A 103 -4.42 -0.26 4.21
C ALA A 103 -5.82 0.20 4.60
N ILE A 104 -6.35 1.14 3.84
CA ILE A 104 -7.76 1.53 3.88
C ILE A 104 -8.39 1.25 2.52
N GLN A 105 -9.64 0.82 2.53
CA GLN A 105 -10.38 0.47 1.33
C GLN A 105 -11.49 1.48 1.07
N ILE A 106 -11.46 2.09 -0.11
CA ILE A 106 -12.57 2.94 -0.57
C ILE A 106 -13.66 2.03 -1.16
N PRO A 107 -14.93 2.23 -0.82
CA PRO A 107 -16.03 1.46 -1.41
C PRO A 107 -16.09 1.61 -2.94
N SER A 108 -16.39 0.52 -3.65
CA SER A 108 -16.50 0.54 -5.11
C SER A 108 -17.69 1.36 -5.63
N ASN A 109 -18.67 1.63 -4.78
CA ASN A 109 -19.82 2.49 -5.07
C ASN A 109 -19.66 3.92 -4.53
N ALA A 110 -18.44 4.32 -4.14
CA ALA A 110 -18.16 5.68 -3.66
C ALA A 110 -18.53 6.71 -4.73
N ALA A 111 -19.32 7.73 -4.33
CA ALA A 111 -19.76 8.76 -5.25
C ALA A 111 -18.61 9.67 -5.67
N THR A 112 -18.46 9.87 -6.98
CA THR A 112 -17.48 10.81 -7.55
C THR A 112 -17.66 12.23 -6.98
N GLY A 113 -16.56 12.89 -6.71
CA GLY A 113 -16.53 14.23 -6.13
C GLY A 113 -16.69 14.25 -4.61
N THR A 114 -16.89 13.10 -3.95
CA THR A 114 -16.89 13.04 -2.50
C THR A 114 -15.49 13.40 -1.98
N VAL A 115 -15.42 14.37 -1.07
CA VAL A 115 -14.19 14.78 -0.38
C VAL A 115 -14.28 14.33 1.07
N ILE A 116 -13.38 13.49 1.50
CA ILE A 116 -13.36 12.88 2.83
C ILE A 116 -12.16 13.46 3.59
N PRO A 117 -12.38 14.33 4.57
CA PRO A 117 -11.31 14.79 5.44
C PRO A 117 -10.80 13.66 6.33
N PHE A 118 -9.52 13.76 6.70
CA PHE A 118 -8.90 12.86 7.66
C PHE A 118 -7.95 13.60 8.60
N TYR A 119 -7.66 12.98 9.72
CA TYR A 119 -6.80 13.51 10.77
C TYR A 119 -6.09 12.38 11.52
N CYS A 120 -5.17 12.73 12.43
CA CYS A 120 -4.51 11.82 13.34
C CYS A 120 -5.19 11.85 14.72
N THR A 121 -5.70 10.72 15.20
CA THR A 121 -6.36 10.62 16.51
C THR A 121 -5.40 10.81 17.69
N VAL A 122 -4.09 10.62 17.47
CA VAL A 122 -3.06 10.77 18.52
C VAL A 122 -2.64 12.22 18.69
N HIS A 123 -2.44 12.94 17.57
CA HIS A 123 -1.85 14.27 17.60
C HIS A 123 -2.85 15.41 17.36
N LEU A 124 -4.04 15.10 16.84
CA LEU A 124 -5.09 16.07 16.55
C LEU A 124 -4.53 17.31 15.82
N ALA A 125 -4.79 18.51 16.36
CA ALA A 125 -4.30 19.77 15.81
C ALA A 125 -2.79 20.01 15.96
N THR A 126 -2.06 19.12 16.65
CA THR A 126 -0.59 19.28 16.83
C THR A 126 0.24 18.70 15.69
N MET A 127 -0.37 17.98 14.75
CA MET A 127 0.30 17.64 13.49
C MET A 127 0.70 18.91 12.75
N ALA A 128 1.85 18.91 12.10
CA ALA A 128 2.25 20.00 11.20
C ALA A 128 1.32 20.12 9.97
N THR A 129 0.65 19.01 9.60
CA THR A 129 -0.48 18.96 8.68
C THR A 129 -1.66 18.31 9.40
N PRO A 130 -2.45 19.05 10.19
CA PRO A 130 -3.44 18.45 11.09
C PRO A 130 -4.57 17.72 10.36
N ASN A 131 -4.95 18.17 9.17
CA ASN A 131 -5.98 17.57 8.35
C ASN A 131 -5.50 17.42 6.90
N GLY A 132 -5.94 16.35 6.26
CA GLY A 132 -5.83 16.13 4.82
C GLY A 132 -7.16 15.73 4.22
N THR A 133 -7.18 15.47 2.91
CA THR A 133 -8.40 15.04 2.21
C THR A 133 -8.14 13.90 1.23
N ILE A 134 -9.11 12.99 1.12
CA ILE A 134 -9.19 12.03 0.03
C ILE A 134 -10.38 12.42 -0.84
N THR A 135 -10.14 12.64 -2.13
CA THR A 135 -11.18 12.97 -3.12
C THR A 135 -11.46 11.77 -4.00
N ILE A 136 -12.73 11.42 -4.18
CA ILE A 136 -13.14 10.35 -5.08
C ILE A 136 -13.18 10.88 -6.52
N ASP A 137 -12.25 10.42 -7.34
CA ASP A 137 -12.12 10.80 -8.76
C ASP A 137 -11.86 9.54 -9.60
N PRO A 138 -12.78 9.13 -10.48
CA PRO A 138 -12.62 7.92 -11.30
C PRO A 138 -11.44 7.98 -12.27
N ASN A 139 -10.92 9.18 -12.55
CA ASN A 139 -9.77 9.40 -13.42
C ASN A 139 -8.44 9.50 -12.65
N ALA A 140 -8.47 9.37 -11.33
CA ALA A 140 -7.25 9.44 -10.53
C ALA A 140 -6.29 8.30 -10.90
N THR A 141 -5.04 8.66 -11.09
CA THR A 141 -3.95 7.72 -11.39
C THR A 141 -3.01 7.59 -10.20
N PRO A 142 -2.51 6.37 -9.92
CA PRO A 142 -1.53 6.17 -8.87
C PRO A 142 -0.26 6.99 -9.15
N THR A 143 0.27 7.60 -8.11
CA THR A 143 1.56 8.27 -8.17
C THR A 143 2.63 7.31 -7.65
N SER A 144 3.77 7.22 -8.36
CA SER A 144 4.92 6.50 -7.85
C SER A 144 5.46 7.25 -6.63
N THR A 145 5.36 6.63 -5.46
CA THR A 145 5.99 7.16 -4.25
C THR A 145 7.44 6.69 -4.22
N PRO A 146 8.42 7.59 -4.02
CA PRO A 146 9.79 7.15 -3.80
C PRO A 146 9.82 6.26 -2.55
N THR A 147 10.45 5.08 -2.71
CA THR A 147 10.68 4.19 -1.57
C THR A 147 11.57 4.90 -0.56
N PRO A 148 11.27 4.82 0.75
CA PRO A 148 12.19 5.31 1.75
C PRO A 148 13.55 4.68 1.55
N SER A 149 14.60 5.51 1.48
CA SER A 149 15.97 5.02 1.45
C SER A 149 16.21 4.35 2.80
N GLY A 150 16.34 3.02 2.80
CA GLY A 150 16.65 2.27 4.01
C GLY A 150 17.96 2.77 4.62
N PHE A 151 17.96 2.91 5.92
CA PHE A 151 19.14 3.19 6.74
C PHE A 151 20.01 1.94 6.85
#